data_4d7febed4a9734fd10ac4b4c1c5d8fe8
#
_entry.id   4d7febed4a9734fd10ac4b4c1c5d8fe8
#
_cell.length_a   1.000
_cell.length_b   1.000
_cell.length_c   1.000
_cell.angle_alpha   90.00
_cell.angle_beta   90.00
_cell.angle_gamma   90.00
#
_symmetry.space_group_name_H-M   'P 1'
#
loop_
_entity.id
_entity.type
_entity.pdbx_description
1 polymer ?
#
loop_
_entity_poly.entity_id
_entity_poly.type
_entity_poly.pdbx_seq_one_letter_code
_entity_poly.pdbx_strand_id
1 'polypeptide(L)'
;MEPFALDASVTLPWCLDDQANAYTDAILDWCAAGTDAFVASVWPLEITNVLIQAQRKGRVDEQRIDQFMEALLHLPIHIEPLSAEQSLREIRKLAGHMV
;
A
#
# COMPACT_ATOMS: atom_id res chain seq x y z
N MET A 1 -3.88 20.45 3.60
CA MET A 1 -2.72 19.70 4.14
C MET A 1 -1.70 19.47 3.03
N GLU A 2 -0.45 19.54 3.37
CA GLU A 2 0.63 19.32 2.40
C GLU A 2 0.70 17.88 1.95
N PRO A 3 1.11 17.63 0.69
CA PRO A 3 1.35 16.27 0.21
C PRO A 3 2.34 15.52 1.09
N PHE A 4 2.18 14.21 1.18
CA PHE A 4 3.03 13.38 2.04
C PHE A 4 3.42 12.07 1.34
N ALA A 5 4.49 11.45 1.85
CA ALA A 5 4.92 10.14 1.38
C ALA A 5 4.12 9.05 2.08
N LEU A 6 3.58 8.11 1.31
CA LEU A 6 2.78 7.00 1.81
C LEU A 6 3.55 5.69 1.65
N ASP A 7 3.67 4.94 2.74
CA ASP A 7 4.33 3.65 2.73
C ASP A 7 3.30 2.51 2.72
N ALA A 8 3.69 1.37 2.17
CA ALA A 8 2.84 0.18 2.14
C ALA A 8 2.41 -0.27 3.54
N SER A 9 3.29 -0.12 4.54
CA SER A 9 2.99 -0.49 5.93
C SER A 9 1.85 0.33 6.53
N VAL A 10 1.59 1.53 6.02
CA VAL A 10 0.46 2.38 6.43
C VAL A 10 -0.78 2.05 5.62
N THR A 11 -0.63 1.65 4.37
CA THR A 11 -1.73 1.37 3.44
C THR A 11 -2.38 0.02 3.71
N LEU A 12 -1.59 -1.01 3.96
CA LEU A 12 -2.08 -2.38 4.15
C LEU A 12 -3.08 -2.53 5.29
N PRO A 13 -2.92 -1.84 6.45
CA PRO A 13 -3.93 -1.90 7.51
C PRO A 13 -5.33 -1.43 7.09
N TRP A 14 -5.45 -0.67 6.01
CA TRP A 14 -6.75 -0.27 5.49
C TRP A 14 -7.55 -1.46 4.92
N CYS A 15 -6.85 -2.52 4.53
CA CYS A 15 -7.45 -3.76 4.04
C CYS A 15 -7.43 -4.87 5.10
N LEU A 16 -6.35 -4.96 5.86
CA LEU A 16 -6.13 -6.00 6.85
C LEU A 16 -6.55 -5.47 8.23
N ASP A 17 -7.78 -5.75 8.62
CA ASP A 17 -8.41 -5.17 9.82
C ASP A 17 -7.65 -5.49 11.12
N ASP A 18 -6.96 -6.63 11.18
CA ASP A 18 -6.16 -7.02 12.35
C ASP A 18 -4.93 -6.12 12.57
N GLN A 19 -4.57 -5.30 11.57
CA GLN A 19 -3.46 -4.36 11.64
C GLN A 19 -3.91 -2.89 11.78
N ALA A 20 -5.22 -2.63 11.71
CA ALA A 20 -5.76 -1.28 11.75
C ALA A 20 -5.47 -0.60 13.10
N ASN A 21 -5.17 0.69 13.05
CA ASN A 21 -4.96 1.51 14.24
C ASN A 21 -5.32 2.97 13.94
N ALA A 22 -5.37 3.79 15.00
CA ALA A 22 -5.78 5.19 14.87
C ALA A 22 -4.88 6.00 13.95
N TYR A 23 -3.58 5.69 13.92
CA TYR A 23 -2.64 6.40 13.04
C TYR A 23 -2.92 6.09 11.56
N THR A 24 -3.06 4.82 11.21
CA THR A 24 -3.31 4.43 9.82
C THR A 24 -4.70 4.90 9.35
N ASP A 25 -5.69 4.91 10.23
CA ASP A 25 -7.02 5.43 9.94
C ASP A 25 -7.00 6.95 9.68
N ALA A 26 -6.22 7.70 10.45
CA ALA A 26 -6.05 9.14 10.24
C ALA A 26 -5.41 9.44 8.88
N ILE A 27 -4.42 8.67 8.46
CA ILE A 27 -3.78 8.83 7.16
C ILE A 27 -4.79 8.54 6.04
N LEU A 28 -5.62 7.52 6.18
CA LEU A 28 -6.68 7.23 5.21
C LEU A 28 -7.67 8.41 5.11
N ASP A 29 -8.05 8.99 6.24
CA ASP A 29 -8.95 10.15 6.27
C ASP A 29 -8.36 11.34 5.52
N TRP A 30 -7.05 11.58 5.63
CA TRP A 30 -6.38 12.64 4.87
C TRP A 30 -6.45 12.39 3.37
N CYS A 31 -6.21 11.16 2.93
CA CYS A 31 -6.34 10.80 1.51
C CYS A 31 -7.78 10.94 1.03
N ALA A 32 -8.74 10.48 1.81
CA ALA A 32 -10.17 10.57 1.48
C ALA A 32 -10.65 12.03 1.40
N ALA A 33 -10.03 12.92 2.16
CA ALA A 33 -10.33 14.36 2.13
C ALA A 33 -9.65 15.07 0.95
N GLY A 34 -8.85 14.37 0.14
CA GLY A 34 -8.22 14.91 -1.07
C GLY A 34 -6.75 15.29 -0.92
N THR A 35 -6.10 14.98 0.20
CA THR A 35 -4.67 15.22 0.37
C THR A 35 -3.88 14.29 -0.52
N ASP A 36 -2.97 14.84 -1.33
CA ASP A 36 -2.13 14.05 -2.23
C ASP A 36 -1.13 13.20 -1.45
N ALA A 37 -1.05 11.93 -1.82
CA ALA A 37 -0.07 10.99 -1.28
C ALA A 37 0.86 10.51 -2.39
N PHE A 38 2.14 10.38 -2.09
CA PHE A 38 3.15 9.93 -3.04
C PHE A 38 3.75 8.61 -2.59
N VAL A 39 3.84 7.66 -3.50
CA VAL A 39 4.36 6.33 -3.24
C VAL A 39 5.54 6.02 -4.16
N ALA A 40 6.47 5.19 -3.69
CA ALA A 40 7.56 4.69 -4.52
C ALA A 40 7.04 3.79 -5.63
N SER A 41 7.78 3.67 -6.73
CA SER A 41 7.37 2.87 -7.89
C SER A 41 7.19 1.38 -7.59
N VAL A 42 7.78 0.87 -6.51
CA VAL A 42 7.60 -0.52 -6.08
C VAL A 42 6.40 -0.73 -5.17
N TRP A 43 5.73 0.34 -4.73
CA TRP A 43 4.60 0.27 -3.81
C TRP A 43 3.47 -0.64 -4.32
N PRO A 44 3.05 -0.60 -5.60
CA PRO A 44 2.02 -1.51 -6.08
C PRO A 44 2.42 -2.99 -5.94
N LEU A 45 3.69 -3.29 -6.19
CA LEU A 45 4.21 -4.66 -6.06
C LEU A 45 4.26 -5.10 -4.59
N GLU A 46 4.68 -4.22 -3.68
CA GLU A 46 4.68 -4.50 -2.25
C GLU A 46 3.26 -4.79 -1.74
N ILE A 47 2.31 -3.94 -2.08
CA ILE A 47 0.90 -4.10 -1.70
C ILE A 47 0.36 -5.44 -2.22
N THR A 48 0.53 -5.71 -3.50
CA THR A 48 0.02 -6.93 -4.15
C THR A 48 0.62 -8.18 -3.52
N ASN A 49 1.93 -8.17 -3.28
CA ASN A 49 2.62 -9.32 -2.70
C ASN A 49 2.09 -9.67 -1.30
N VAL A 50 1.91 -8.67 -0.45
CA VAL A 50 1.39 -8.90 0.91
C VAL A 50 -0.05 -9.39 0.87
N LEU A 51 -0.88 -8.83 0.00
CA LEU A 51 -2.28 -9.26 -0.13
C LEU A 51 -2.41 -10.70 -0.63
N ILE A 52 -1.57 -11.10 -1.58
CA ILE A 52 -1.55 -12.49 -2.07
C ILE A 52 -1.18 -13.44 -0.94
N GLN A 53 -0.16 -13.10 -0.14
CA GLN A 53 0.23 -13.92 1.00
C GLN A 53 -0.86 -13.99 2.06
N ALA A 54 -1.52 -12.87 2.36
CA ALA A 54 -2.62 -12.84 3.31
C ALA A 54 -3.81 -13.69 2.82
N GLN A 55 -4.10 -13.66 1.52
CA GLN A 55 -5.15 -14.48 0.92
C GLN A 55 -4.82 -15.97 1.07
N ARG A 56 -3.58 -16.37 0.81
CA ARG A 56 -3.14 -17.75 0.95
C ARG A 56 -3.28 -18.27 2.39
N LYS A 57 -3.14 -17.38 3.36
CA LYS A 57 -3.29 -17.70 4.78
C LYS A 57 -4.72 -17.58 5.29
N GLY A 58 -5.66 -17.27 4.41
CA GLY A 58 -7.06 -17.11 4.77
C GLY A 58 -7.40 -15.87 5.57
N ARG A 59 -6.50 -14.87 5.62
CA ARG A 59 -6.69 -13.63 6.39
C ARG A 59 -7.57 -12.62 5.66
N VAL A 60 -7.66 -12.73 4.33
CA VAL A 60 -8.46 -11.84 3.49
C VAL A 60 -8.94 -12.64 2.29
N ASP A 61 -10.15 -12.36 1.80
CA ASP A 61 -10.68 -13.02 0.61
C ASP A 61 -10.52 -12.14 -0.64
N GLU A 62 -10.76 -12.73 -1.80
CA GLU A 62 -10.63 -12.06 -3.09
C GLU A 62 -11.56 -10.85 -3.21
N GLN A 63 -12.79 -10.98 -2.72
CA GLN A 63 -13.76 -9.88 -2.79
C GLN A 63 -13.26 -8.67 -2.00
N ARG A 64 -12.70 -8.88 -0.82
CA ARG A 64 -12.14 -7.81 0.00
C ARG A 64 -10.96 -7.14 -0.69
N ILE A 65 -10.08 -7.93 -1.32
CA ILE A 65 -8.94 -7.40 -2.09
C ILE A 65 -9.45 -6.53 -3.24
N ASP A 66 -10.44 -7.00 -3.99
CA ASP A 66 -10.99 -6.26 -5.13
C ASP A 66 -11.60 -4.93 -4.67
N GLN A 67 -12.34 -4.93 -3.56
CA GLN A 67 -12.91 -3.71 -2.98
C GLN A 67 -11.82 -2.73 -2.56
N PHE A 68 -10.76 -3.23 -1.96
CA PHE A 68 -9.63 -2.42 -1.54
C PHE A 68 -8.90 -1.78 -2.73
N MET A 69 -8.61 -2.57 -3.76
CA MET A 69 -7.97 -2.07 -4.99
C MET A 69 -8.82 -0.98 -5.63
N GLU A 70 -10.13 -1.19 -5.71
CA GLU A 70 -11.04 -0.19 -6.27
C GLU A 70 -11.03 1.09 -5.44
N ALA A 71 -11.03 0.98 -4.12
CA ALA A 71 -10.96 2.14 -3.23
C ALA A 71 -9.65 2.92 -3.44
N LEU A 72 -8.51 2.23 -3.57
CA LEU A 72 -7.22 2.88 -3.81
C LEU A 72 -7.21 3.70 -5.10
N LEU A 73 -7.87 3.21 -6.15
CA LEU A 73 -7.94 3.91 -7.43
C LEU A 73 -8.72 5.23 -7.36
N HIS A 74 -9.54 5.42 -6.33
CA HIS A 74 -10.29 6.65 -6.11
C HIS A 74 -9.58 7.64 -5.17
N LEU A 75 -8.43 7.28 -4.64
CA LEU A 75 -7.64 8.17 -3.76
C LEU A 75 -6.57 8.90 -4.57
N PRO A 76 -6.17 10.11 -4.14
CA PRO A 76 -5.13 10.88 -4.83
C PRO A 76 -3.73 10.35 -4.51
N ILE A 77 -3.46 9.13 -4.95
CA ILE A 77 -2.17 8.44 -4.77
C ILE A 77 -1.38 8.52 -6.08
N HIS A 78 -0.17 9.08 -5.99
CA HIS A 78 0.71 9.31 -7.13
C HIS A 78 1.97 8.47 -6.99
N ILE A 79 2.38 7.81 -8.08
CA ILE A 79 3.60 7.00 -8.09
C ILE A 79 4.78 7.86 -8.52
N GLU A 80 5.81 7.92 -7.67
CA GLU A 80 7.06 8.62 -7.99
C GLU A 80 8.09 7.63 -8.53
N PRO A 81 8.75 7.96 -9.66
CA PRO A 81 9.84 7.12 -10.16
C PRO A 81 11.02 7.14 -9.19
N LEU A 82 11.59 5.95 -8.93
CA LEU A 82 12.84 5.82 -8.19
C LEU A 82 14.02 5.88 -9.17
N SER A 83 15.21 6.26 -8.68
CA SER A 83 16.43 6.06 -9.43
C SER A 83 16.68 4.56 -9.65
N ALA A 84 17.54 4.21 -10.62
CA ALA A 84 17.88 2.82 -10.87
C ALA A 84 18.42 2.13 -9.61
N GLU A 85 19.29 2.81 -8.86
CA GLU A 85 19.85 2.28 -7.61
C GLU A 85 18.75 2.05 -6.55
N GLN A 86 17.88 3.03 -6.35
CA GLN A 86 16.78 2.92 -5.39
C GLN A 86 15.83 1.78 -5.77
N SER A 87 15.47 1.67 -7.06
CA SER A 87 14.60 0.60 -7.54
C SER A 87 15.22 -0.78 -7.31
N LEU A 88 16.51 -0.94 -7.61
CA LEU A 88 17.20 -2.22 -7.43
C LEU A 88 17.25 -2.61 -5.95
N ARG A 89 17.50 -1.67 -5.06
CA ARG A 89 17.56 -1.93 -3.62
C ARG A 89 16.18 -2.33 -3.07
N GLU A 90 15.12 -1.63 -3.47
CA GLU A 90 13.77 -1.92 -3.01
C GLU A 90 13.25 -3.26 -3.54
N ILE A 91 13.48 -3.56 -4.82
CA ILE A 91 13.09 -4.84 -5.41
C ILE A 91 13.85 -5.99 -4.77
N ARG A 92 15.13 -5.80 -4.46
CA ARG A 92 15.93 -6.83 -3.77
C ARG A 92 15.37 -7.16 -2.40
N LYS A 93 14.95 -6.15 -1.62
CA LYS A 93 14.30 -6.37 -0.33
C LYS A 93 13.01 -7.15 -0.49
N LEU A 94 12.18 -6.75 -1.46
CA LEU A 94 10.91 -7.39 -1.73
C LEU A 94 11.10 -8.85 -2.16
N ALA A 95 12.05 -9.11 -3.07
CA ALA A 95 12.36 -10.47 -3.54
C ALA A 95 12.77 -11.38 -2.39
N GLY A 96 13.47 -10.86 -1.38
CA GLY A 96 13.84 -11.62 -0.19
C GLY A 96 12.65 -12.08 0.63
N HIS A 97 11.49 -11.43 0.50
CA HIS A 97 10.25 -11.81 1.19
C HIS A 97 9.33 -12.70 0.36
N MET A 98 9.65 -12.90 -0.92
CA MET A 98 8.81 -13.66 -1.85
C MET A 98 9.16 -15.16 -1.91
N VAL A 99 10.19 -15.56 -1.24
CA VAL A 99 10.72 -16.94 -1.30
C VAL A 99 10.00 -17.87 -0.33
#